data_ba72f441ae8d340bb7c9820b6d650bd0
#
_entry.id   ba72f441ae8d340bb7c9820b6d650bd0
#
_cell.length_a   1.000
_cell.length_b   1.000
_cell.length_c   1.000
_cell.angle_alpha   90.00
_cell.angle_beta   90.00
_cell.angle_gamma   90.00
#
_symmetry.space_group_name_H-M   'P 1'
#
loop_
_entity.id
_entity.type
_entity.pdbx_description
1 polymer ?
#
loop_
_entity_poly.entity_id
_entity_poly.type
_entity_poly.pdbx_seq_one_letter_code
_entity_poly.pdbx_strand_id
1 'polypeptide(L)'
;YGLLGYPIALGVLDLGLVFYLTLPLFVLFEAVVGGGKEELGWRGFALPRLQARYGALQSGALVGVLWAFWHLPLFLTTSAPHGTWPLGQQVLWGVSIVGFSVVLTWLYNETGSAWLAMLAHGAMNVLSGLVPIDAAVVGTPIYEEVRVAAIGAFAAAVWVVALVLVATRGTTRLSRRPASTSGFTDAPGSVTEAVGRPGRSRKAD
;
A
#
# COMPACT_ATOMS: atom_id res chain seq x y z
N TYR A 1 25.96 8.45 18.81
CA TYR A 1 25.25 7.25 19.27
C TYR A 1 23.83 7.66 19.64
N GLY A 2 22.82 7.11 18.96
CA GLY A 2 21.41 7.38 19.23
C GLY A 2 20.92 6.69 20.51
N LEU A 3 19.62 6.85 20.78
CA LEU A 3 18.95 6.39 22.01
C LEU A 3 19.12 4.90 22.33
N LEU A 4 19.53 4.09 21.34
CA LEU A 4 19.73 2.63 21.45
C LEU A 4 21.20 2.23 21.24
N GLY A 5 22.16 3.19 21.30
CA GLY A 5 23.60 2.90 21.10
C GLY A 5 24.01 2.63 19.65
N TYR A 6 23.12 2.79 18.68
CA TYR A 6 23.42 2.64 17.26
C TYR A 6 24.05 3.92 16.67
N PRO A 7 24.97 3.79 15.68
CA PRO A 7 25.54 4.93 14.98
C PRO A 7 24.50 5.57 14.04
N ILE A 8 23.69 6.47 14.59
CA ILE A 8 22.74 7.24 13.82
C ILE A 8 23.43 8.53 13.38
N ALA A 9 23.59 8.74 12.09
CA ALA A 9 24.06 10.00 11.55
C ALA A 9 22.93 11.04 11.60
N LEU A 10 22.93 11.86 12.63
CA LEU A 10 21.97 12.98 12.72
C LEU A 10 22.22 14.06 11.66
N GLY A 11 23.26 13.92 10.85
CA GLY A 11 23.55 14.78 9.69
C GLY A 11 22.42 14.84 8.64
N VAL A 12 21.44 13.96 8.73
CA VAL A 12 20.20 14.11 7.93
C VAL A 12 19.48 15.44 8.26
N LEU A 13 19.66 15.96 9.46
CA LEU A 13 19.13 17.26 9.85
C LEU A 13 19.90 18.44 9.25
N ASP A 14 21.12 18.19 8.74
CA ASP A 14 22.01 19.19 8.11
C ASP A 14 21.90 19.18 6.57
N LEU A 15 20.95 18.44 5.99
CA LEU A 15 20.78 18.34 4.54
C LEU A 15 20.35 19.64 3.85
N GLY A 16 20.23 20.72 4.59
CA GLY A 16 19.91 22.05 4.08
C GLY A 16 18.46 22.22 3.61
N LEU A 17 18.00 23.46 3.60
CA LEU A 17 16.62 23.81 3.27
C LEU A 17 16.18 23.28 1.89
N VAL A 18 17.07 23.33 0.88
CA VAL A 18 16.76 22.89 -0.49
C VAL A 18 16.34 21.44 -0.53
N PHE A 19 16.98 20.56 0.23
CA PHE A 19 16.62 19.14 0.32
C PHE A 19 15.18 18.98 0.82
N TYR A 20 14.84 19.65 1.91
CA TYR A 20 13.48 19.55 2.48
C TYR A 20 12.41 20.12 1.56
N LEU A 21 12.73 21.19 0.83
CA LEU A 21 11.82 21.76 -0.17
C LEU A 21 11.62 20.84 -1.37
N THR A 22 12.58 19.98 -1.68
CA THR A 22 12.48 19.00 -2.80
C THR A 22 11.81 17.68 -2.39
N LEU A 23 11.66 17.36 -1.10
CA LEU A 23 11.01 16.11 -0.64
C LEU A 23 9.63 15.87 -1.28
N PRO A 24 8.73 16.86 -1.40
CA PRO A 24 7.43 16.64 -2.07
C PRO A 24 7.58 16.19 -3.52
N LEU A 25 8.61 16.67 -4.23
CA LEU A 25 8.89 16.27 -5.61
C LEU A 25 9.39 14.82 -5.68
N PHE A 26 10.23 14.40 -4.72
CA PHE A 26 10.66 13.00 -4.61
C PHE A 26 9.47 12.09 -4.31
N VAL A 27 8.59 12.49 -3.39
CA VAL A 27 7.35 11.73 -3.08
C VAL A 27 6.47 11.62 -4.33
N LEU A 28 6.30 12.71 -5.07
CA LEU A 28 5.51 12.70 -6.31
C LEU A 28 6.16 11.82 -7.38
N PHE A 29 7.47 11.88 -7.54
CA PHE A 29 8.21 11.01 -8.45
C PHE A 29 8.03 9.53 -8.07
N GLU A 30 8.23 9.17 -6.80
CA GLU A 30 8.02 7.81 -6.30
C GLU A 30 6.56 7.35 -6.46
N ALA A 31 5.60 8.24 -6.27
CA ALA A 31 4.19 7.92 -6.47
C ALA A 31 3.86 7.56 -7.92
N VAL A 32 4.46 8.27 -8.90
CA VAL A 32 4.09 8.14 -10.33
C VAL A 32 5.03 7.20 -11.09
N VAL A 33 6.33 7.27 -10.82
CA VAL A 33 7.37 6.55 -11.56
C VAL A 33 7.92 5.38 -10.76
N GLY A 34 8.08 5.56 -9.44
CA GLY A 34 8.57 4.55 -8.51
C GLY A 34 7.53 3.50 -8.11
N GLY A 35 7.63 2.99 -6.88
CA GLY A 35 6.74 1.94 -6.37
C GLY A 35 5.28 2.36 -6.23
N GLY A 36 4.99 3.63 -6.00
CA GLY A 36 3.63 4.12 -5.79
C GLY A 36 2.66 3.77 -6.93
N LYS A 37 3.13 3.70 -8.18
CA LYS A 37 2.29 3.30 -9.34
C LYS A 37 1.70 1.90 -9.23
N GLU A 38 2.28 1.03 -8.40
CA GLU A 38 1.76 -0.32 -8.14
C GLU A 38 0.34 -0.28 -7.54
N GLU A 39 0.00 0.83 -6.87
CA GLU A 39 -1.32 1.01 -6.27
C GLU A 39 -2.46 1.08 -7.29
N LEU A 40 -2.17 1.41 -8.54
CA LEU A 40 -3.13 1.30 -9.63
C LEU A 40 -3.57 -0.16 -9.82
N GLY A 41 -2.64 -1.10 -9.74
CA GLY A 41 -2.92 -2.54 -9.76
C GLY A 41 -3.52 -3.03 -8.45
N TRP A 42 -2.90 -2.70 -7.31
CA TRP A 42 -3.31 -3.24 -6.02
C TRP A 42 -4.63 -2.63 -5.53
N ARG A 43 -4.74 -1.29 -5.44
CA ARG A 43 -5.92 -0.58 -4.90
C ARG A 43 -6.92 -0.21 -5.98
N GLY A 44 -6.44 0.14 -7.17
CA GLY A 44 -7.33 0.48 -8.28
C GLY A 44 -8.01 -0.73 -8.93
N PHE A 45 -7.38 -1.91 -8.91
CA PHE A 45 -7.90 -3.09 -9.60
C PHE A 45 -8.17 -4.29 -8.69
N ALA A 46 -7.15 -4.80 -7.97
CA ALA A 46 -7.25 -6.08 -7.24
C ALA A 46 -8.13 -5.95 -5.99
N LEU A 47 -7.89 -4.94 -5.18
CA LEU A 47 -8.59 -4.74 -3.90
C LEU A 47 -10.12 -4.65 -4.06
N PRO A 48 -10.71 -3.82 -4.95
CA PRO A 48 -12.16 -3.75 -5.10
C PRO A 48 -12.78 -5.10 -5.51
N ARG A 49 -12.10 -5.88 -6.34
CA ARG A 49 -12.56 -7.20 -6.77
C ARG A 49 -12.54 -8.23 -5.64
N LEU A 50 -11.53 -8.18 -4.79
CA LEU A 50 -11.48 -9.02 -3.60
C LEU A 50 -12.54 -8.60 -2.59
N GLN A 51 -12.77 -7.30 -2.41
CA GLN A 51 -13.78 -6.79 -1.49
C GLN A 51 -15.23 -7.09 -1.95
N ALA A 52 -15.44 -7.45 -3.20
CA ALA A 52 -16.72 -7.97 -3.67
C ALA A 52 -17.06 -9.36 -3.09
N ARG A 53 -16.06 -10.08 -2.54
CA ARG A 53 -16.24 -11.45 -1.99
C ARG A 53 -15.81 -11.56 -0.52
N TYR A 54 -14.89 -10.73 -0.08
CA TYR A 54 -14.27 -10.80 1.24
C TYR A 54 -14.41 -9.45 1.96
N GLY A 55 -14.32 -9.45 3.28
CA GLY A 55 -14.21 -8.22 4.06
C GLY A 55 -12.92 -7.45 3.75
N ALA A 56 -12.91 -6.16 4.08
CA ALA A 56 -11.79 -5.27 3.76
C ALA A 56 -10.45 -5.74 4.38
N LEU A 57 -10.47 -6.22 5.64
CA LEU A 57 -9.27 -6.74 6.28
C LEU A 57 -8.70 -7.96 5.54
N GLN A 58 -9.57 -8.93 5.19
CA GLN A 58 -9.15 -10.12 4.46
C GLN A 58 -8.61 -9.74 3.07
N SER A 59 -9.30 -8.85 2.37
CA SER A 59 -8.87 -8.38 1.05
C SER A 59 -7.54 -7.64 1.10
N GLY A 60 -7.36 -6.76 2.10
CA GLY A 60 -6.11 -6.04 2.31
C GLY A 60 -4.95 -6.95 2.68
N ALA A 61 -5.19 -7.95 3.54
CA ALA A 61 -4.18 -8.94 3.89
C ALA A 61 -3.80 -9.83 2.69
N LEU A 62 -4.78 -10.28 1.89
CA LEU A 62 -4.52 -11.05 0.67
C LEU A 62 -3.69 -10.25 -0.34
N VAL A 63 -4.06 -8.98 -0.57
CA VAL A 63 -3.25 -8.09 -1.42
C VAL A 63 -1.83 -7.96 -0.86
N GLY A 64 -1.68 -7.79 0.46
CA GLY A 64 -0.38 -7.68 1.10
C GLY A 64 0.49 -8.94 0.93
N VAL A 65 -0.10 -10.12 1.08
CA VAL A 65 0.59 -11.40 0.84
C VAL A 65 1.02 -11.50 -0.63
N LEU A 66 0.12 -11.25 -1.57
CA LEU A 66 0.45 -11.28 -3.00
C LEU A 66 1.54 -10.26 -3.34
N TRP A 67 1.48 -9.09 -2.73
CA TRP A 67 2.46 -8.02 -2.92
C TRP A 67 3.84 -8.40 -2.33
N ALA A 68 3.89 -9.03 -1.16
CA ALA A 68 5.13 -9.57 -0.63
C ALA A 68 5.74 -10.64 -1.56
N PHE A 69 4.93 -11.53 -2.11
CA PHE A 69 5.38 -12.52 -3.10
C PHE A 69 5.82 -11.88 -4.43
N TRP A 70 5.20 -10.78 -4.85
CA TRP A 70 5.61 -10.01 -6.02
C TRP A 70 7.07 -9.55 -5.95
N HIS A 71 7.57 -9.33 -4.75
CA HIS A 71 8.96 -8.91 -4.52
C HIS A 71 9.97 -10.07 -4.45
N LEU A 72 9.54 -11.34 -4.44
CA LEU A 72 10.47 -12.48 -4.35
C LEU A 72 11.61 -12.44 -5.38
N PRO A 73 11.39 -12.05 -6.67
CA PRO A 73 12.50 -11.96 -7.63
C PRO A 73 13.62 -11.02 -7.18
N LEU A 74 13.34 -9.99 -6.40
CA LEU A 74 14.35 -9.05 -5.89
C LEU A 74 15.29 -9.72 -4.85
N PHE A 75 14.79 -10.73 -4.14
CA PHE A 75 15.59 -11.49 -3.18
C PHE A 75 16.45 -12.58 -3.85
N LEU A 76 16.17 -12.89 -5.12
CA LEU A 76 16.90 -13.90 -5.89
C LEU A 76 18.03 -13.29 -6.75
N THR A 77 18.18 -11.96 -6.73
CA THR A 77 19.21 -11.27 -7.51
C THR A 77 20.12 -10.45 -6.61
N THR A 78 21.44 -10.55 -6.83
CA THR A 78 22.43 -9.73 -6.13
C THR A 78 22.46 -8.29 -6.64
N SER A 79 21.78 -7.99 -7.75
CA SER A 79 21.68 -6.65 -8.31
C SER A 79 20.70 -5.74 -7.55
N ALA A 80 19.82 -6.34 -6.73
CA ALA A 80 18.91 -5.59 -5.87
C ALA A 80 19.44 -5.55 -4.43
N PRO A 81 19.27 -4.45 -3.68
CA PRO A 81 19.71 -4.35 -2.29
C PRO A 81 19.18 -5.48 -1.40
N HIS A 82 17.98 -5.98 -1.72
CA HIS A 82 17.31 -7.05 -0.99
C HIS A 82 17.93 -8.44 -1.19
N GLY A 83 18.66 -8.67 -2.27
CA GLY A 83 19.18 -9.99 -2.64
C GLY A 83 20.28 -10.54 -1.70
N THR A 84 20.82 -9.69 -0.85
CA THR A 84 21.81 -10.08 0.17
C THR A 84 21.21 -10.28 1.56
N TRP A 85 19.89 -10.07 1.71
CA TRP A 85 19.27 -10.14 3.03
C TRP A 85 19.09 -11.59 3.50
N PRO A 86 19.42 -11.89 4.76
CA PRO A 86 19.08 -13.17 5.37
C PRO A 86 17.57 -13.44 5.34
N LEU A 87 17.18 -14.71 5.26
CA LEU A 87 15.78 -15.13 5.19
C LEU A 87 14.90 -14.49 6.27
N GLY A 88 15.41 -14.40 7.51
CA GLY A 88 14.66 -13.76 8.61
C GLY A 88 14.29 -12.30 8.33
N GLN A 89 15.18 -11.55 7.68
CA GLN A 89 14.90 -10.15 7.29
C GLN A 89 13.89 -10.08 6.14
N GLN A 90 14.00 -10.98 5.16
CA GLN A 90 13.04 -11.07 4.05
C GLN A 90 11.63 -11.37 4.57
N VAL A 91 11.50 -12.31 5.52
CA VAL A 91 10.23 -12.65 6.17
C VAL A 91 9.68 -11.45 6.96
N LEU A 92 10.53 -10.81 7.79
CA LEU A 92 10.11 -9.65 8.58
C LEU A 92 9.64 -8.50 7.69
N TRP A 93 10.35 -8.25 6.60
CA TRP A 93 9.95 -7.26 5.60
C TRP A 93 8.61 -7.64 4.93
N GLY A 94 8.43 -8.91 4.53
CA GLY A 94 7.16 -9.40 3.98
C GLY A 94 6.00 -9.21 4.94
N VAL A 95 6.20 -9.49 6.24
CA VAL A 95 5.21 -9.24 7.31
C VAL A 95 4.87 -7.76 7.40
N SER A 96 5.86 -6.86 7.27
CA SER A 96 5.61 -5.41 7.28
C SER A 96 4.79 -4.96 6.07
N ILE A 97 5.01 -5.53 4.88
CA ILE A 97 4.23 -5.25 3.67
C ILE A 97 2.76 -5.64 3.85
N VAL A 98 2.48 -6.77 4.51
CA VAL A 98 1.09 -7.16 4.82
C VAL A 98 0.41 -6.12 5.73
N GLY A 99 1.08 -5.69 6.79
CA GLY A 99 0.56 -4.63 7.67
C GLY A 99 0.34 -3.30 6.93
N PHE A 100 1.31 -2.89 6.11
CA PHE A 100 1.20 -1.68 5.30
C PHE A 100 0.07 -1.77 4.27
N SER A 101 -0.13 -2.95 3.69
CA SER A 101 -1.26 -3.20 2.79
C SER A 101 -2.61 -3.00 3.49
N VAL A 102 -2.77 -3.39 4.76
CA VAL A 102 -3.99 -3.13 5.53
C VAL A 102 -4.20 -1.63 5.75
N VAL A 103 -3.13 -0.89 6.06
CA VAL A 103 -3.19 0.58 6.22
C VAL A 103 -3.61 1.26 4.90
N LEU A 104 -3.00 0.88 3.78
CA LEU A 104 -3.36 1.42 2.47
C LEU A 104 -4.78 1.02 2.03
N THR A 105 -5.26 -0.17 2.46
CA THR A 105 -6.66 -0.58 2.25
C THR A 105 -7.62 0.34 2.98
N TRP A 106 -7.33 0.67 4.25
CA TRP A 106 -8.10 1.67 4.97
C TRP A 106 -8.09 3.02 4.26
N LEU A 107 -6.91 3.51 3.86
CA LEU A 107 -6.78 4.81 3.17
C LEU A 107 -7.62 4.84 1.89
N TYR A 108 -7.55 3.78 1.08
CA TYR A 108 -8.34 3.64 -0.13
C TYR A 108 -9.85 3.62 0.18
N ASN A 109 -10.28 2.81 1.14
CA ASN A 109 -11.70 2.69 1.49
C ASN A 109 -12.26 3.98 2.09
N GLU A 110 -11.46 4.73 2.84
CA GLU A 110 -11.88 6.01 3.43
C GLU A 110 -11.97 7.12 2.38
N THR A 111 -11.10 7.11 1.38
CA THR A 111 -10.96 8.21 0.39
C THR A 111 -11.58 7.89 -0.97
N GLY A 112 -11.65 6.62 -1.34
CA GLY A 112 -12.01 6.16 -2.70
C GLY A 112 -10.92 6.48 -3.73
N SER A 113 -9.70 6.82 -3.31
CA SER A 113 -8.65 7.34 -4.18
C SER A 113 -7.41 6.45 -4.20
N ALA A 114 -7.15 5.80 -5.34
CA ALA A 114 -5.88 5.11 -5.58
C ALA A 114 -4.71 6.10 -5.62
N TRP A 115 -4.95 7.34 -6.04
CA TRP A 115 -3.93 8.39 -6.05
C TRP A 115 -3.37 8.69 -4.66
N LEU A 116 -4.23 8.78 -3.64
CA LEU A 116 -3.76 8.98 -2.27
C LEU A 116 -2.99 7.76 -1.74
N ALA A 117 -3.36 6.55 -2.15
CA ALA A 117 -2.57 5.36 -1.84
C ALA A 117 -1.19 5.40 -2.53
N MET A 118 -1.12 5.84 -3.80
CA MET A 118 0.14 6.05 -4.51
C MET A 118 1.05 7.05 -3.80
N LEU A 119 0.50 8.19 -3.37
CA LEU A 119 1.26 9.20 -2.63
C LEU A 119 1.75 8.67 -1.27
N ALA A 120 0.92 7.94 -0.55
CA ALA A 120 1.31 7.33 0.73
C ALA A 120 2.39 6.27 0.55
N HIS A 121 2.30 5.44 -0.50
CA HIS A 121 3.33 4.48 -0.85
C HIS A 121 4.63 5.18 -1.25
N GLY A 122 4.58 6.16 -2.14
CA GLY A 122 5.75 6.95 -2.55
C GLY A 122 6.41 7.67 -1.37
N ALA A 123 5.62 8.25 -0.46
CA ALA A 123 6.13 8.86 0.76
C ALA A 123 6.86 7.84 1.65
N MET A 124 6.32 6.62 1.79
CA MET A 124 6.96 5.56 2.54
C MET A 124 8.29 5.17 1.92
N ASN A 125 8.38 5.03 0.59
CA ASN A 125 9.62 4.71 -0.10
C ASN A 125 10.69 5.80 0.14
N VAL A 126 10.32 7.07 -0.01
CA VAL A 126 11.23 8.19 0.26
C VAL A 126 11.70 8.18 1.72
N LEU A 127 10.77 8.05 2.69
CA LEU A 127 11.09 8.07 4.11
C LEU A 127 11.96 6.89 4.52
N SER A 128 11.76 5.69 3.95
CA SER A 128 12.61 4.53 4.21
C SER A 128 14.05 4.73 3.74
N GLY A 129 14.25 5.49 2.66
CA GLY A 129 15.57 5.89 2.17
C GLY A 129 16.26 6.96 3.02
N LEU A 130 15.51 7.64 3.90
CA LEU A 130 16.06 8.70 4.78
C LEU A 130 16.51 8.18 6.15
N VAL A 131 16.52 6.86 6.39
CA VAL A 131 17.05 6.31 7.65
C VAL A 131 18.51 6.74 7.79
N PRO A 132 18.84 7.54 8.82
CA PRO A 132 20.17 8.15 8.94
C PRO A 132 21.18 7.12 9.43
N ILE A 133 21.68 6.28 8.54
CA ILE A 133 22.76 5.32 8.83
C ILE A 133 24.07 5.98 8.43
N ASP A 134 25.04 5.97 9.35
CA ASP A 134 26.39 6.47 9.07
C ASP A 134 26.99 5.63 7.93
N ALA A 135 27.45 6.31 6.88
CA ALA A 135 28.09 5.66 5.73
C ALA A 135 29.33 4.82 6.13
N ALA A 136 30.01 5.19 7.22
CA ALA A 136 31.17 4.47 7.72
C ALA A 136 30.84 3.04 8.21
N VAL A 137 29.58 2.75 8.55
CA VAL A 137 29.17 1.42 9.03
C VAL A 137 28.56 0.54 7.94
N VAL A 138 28.34 1.07 6.73
CA VAL A 138 27.79 0.30 5.61
C VAL A 138 28.69 -0.91 5.30
N GLY A 139 28.11 -2.10 5.26
CA GLY A 139 28.82 -3.35 5.04
C GLY A 139 29.45 -3.96 6.30
N THR A 140 29.29 -3.35 7.47
CA THR A 140 29.72 -3.92 8.75
C THR A 140 28.59 -4.71 9.42
N PRO A 141 28.89 -5.57 10.43
CA PRO A 141 27.85 -6.24 11.22
C PRO A 141 26.87 -5.26 11.89
N ILE A 142 27.34 -4.09 12.31
CA ILE A 142 26.49 -3.04 12.92
C ILE A 142 25.45 -2.53 11.91
N TYR A 143 25.81 -2.42 10.64
CA TYR A 143 24.87 -2.04 9.59
C TYR A 143 23.71 -3.04 9.48
N GLU A 144 24.01 -4.32 9.56
CA GLU A 144 23.02 -5.39 9.54
C GLU A 144 22.06 -5.29 10.73
N GLU A 145 22.57 -5.05 11.92
CA GLU A 145 21.78 -4.87 13.13
C GLU A 145 20.86 -3.65 13.04
N VAL A 146 21.38 -2.51 12.57
CA VAL A 146 20.59 -1.27 12.37
C VAL A 146 19.49 -1.51 11.33
N ARG A 147 19.80 -2.20 10.24
CA ARG A 147 18.82 -2.54 9.20
C ARG A 147 17.69 -3.42 9.74
N VAL A 148 18.04 -4.47 10.50
CA VAL A 148 17.04 -5.34 11.15
C VAL A 148 16.17 -4.54 12.11
N ALA A 149 16.79 -3.69 12.93
CA ALA A 149 16.06 -2.83 13.86
C ALA A 149 15.11 -1.87 13.13
N ALA A 150 15.55 -1.26 12.03
CA ALA A 150 14.74 -0.36 11.22
C ALA A 150 13.54 -1.08 10.58
N ILE A 151 13.76 -2.26 9.97
CA ILE A 151 12.68 -3.09 9.42
C ILE A 151 11.71 -3.53 10.53
N GLY A 152 12.24 -3.93 11.68
CA GLY A 152 11.43 -4.32 12.85
C GLY A 152 10.59 -3.17 13.39
N ALA A 153 11.17 -1.98 13.53
CA ALA A 153 10.47 -0.78 13.96
C ALA A 153 9.36 -0.38 12.96
N PHE A 154 9.66 -0.44 11.67
CA PHE A 154 8.66 -0.22 10.64
C PHE A 154 7.52 -1.25 10.70
N ALA A 155 7.85 -2.54 10.80
CA ALA A 155 6.87 -3.61 10.94
C ALA A 155 5.98 -3.38 12.17
N ALA A 156 6.57 -3.06 13.33
CA ALA A 156 5.82 -2.76 14.54
C ALA A 156 4.89 -1.56 14.36
N ALA A 157 5.39 -0.46 13.78
CA ALA A 157 4.61 0.75 13.55
C ALA A 157 3.40 0.50 12.64
N VAL A 158 3.59 -0.14 11.48
CA VAL A 158 2.49 -0.40 10.55
C VAL A 158 1.47 -1.37 11.14
N TRP A 159 1.89 -2.37 11.92
CA TRP A 159 0.98 -3.29 12.59
C TRP A 159 0.22 -2.65 13.75
N VAL A 160 0.85 -1.77 14.53
CA VAL A 160 0.13 -0.98 15.55
C VAL A 160 -0.94 -0.13 14.88
N VAL A 161 -0.61 0.59 13.80
CA VAL A 161 -1.60 1.37 13.04
C VAL A 161 -2.71 0.46 12.48
N ALA A 162 -2.36 -0.66 11.86
CA ALA A 162 -3.33 -1.60 11.31
C ALA A 162 -4.29 -2.14 12.40
N LEU A 163 -3.77 -2.53 13.56
CA LEU A 163 -4.58 -3.01 14.69
C LEU A 163 -5.51 -1.93 15.24
N VAL A 164 -5.02 -0.69 15.39
CA VAL A 164 -5.85 0.45 15.79
C VAL A 164 -6.96 0.70 14.77
N LEU A 165 -6.65 0.64 13.48
CA LEU A 165 -7.65 0.79 12.42
C LEU A 165 -8.69 -0.33 12.46
N VAL A 166 -8.28 -1.59 12.65
CA VAL A 166 -9.20 -2.72 12.79
C VAL A 166 -10.09 -2.55 14.01
N ALA A 167 -9.52 -2.15 15.16
CA ALA A 167 -10.27 -1.94 16.39
C ALA A 167 -11.29 -0.78 16.29
N THR A 168 -10.94 0.28 15.56
CA THR A 168 -11.78 1.49 15.47
C THR A 168 -12.72 1.52 14.27
N ARG A 169 -12.43 0.80 13.18
CA ARG A 169 -13.18 0.80 11.91
C ARG A 169 -13.83 -0.54 11.59
N GLY A 170 -13.49 -1.60 12.33
CA GLY A 170 -13.94 -2.97 12.10
C GLY A 170 -13.25 -3.65 10.92
N THR A 171 -13.46 -4.95 10.81
CA THR A 171 -12.79 -5.82 9.83
C THR A 171 -13.45 -5.80 8.45
N THR A 172 -14.76 -5.55 8.40
CA THR A 172 -15.57 -5.72 7.18
C THR A 172 -15.33 -4.61 6.17
N ARG A 173 -15.21 -3.36 6.64
CA ARG A 173 -15.13 -2.18 5.77
C ARG A 173 -13.81 -1.42 5.90
N LEU A 174 -13.18 -1.45 7.08
CA LEU A 174 -12.03 -0.61 7.41
C LEU A 174 -12.26 0.87 7.04
N SER A 175 -13.51 1.38 7.21
CA SER A 175 -13.89 2.74 6.85
C SER A 175 -15.14 3.16 7.63
N ARG A 176 -15.31 4.46 7.85
CA ARG A 176 -16.56 5.06 8.34
C ARG A 176 -17.55 5.34 7.21
N ARG A 177 -17.12 5.33 5.97
CA ARG A 177 -18.01 5.56 4.83
C ARG A 177 -19.05 4.45 4.73
N PRO A 178 -20.33 4.75 4.45
CA PRO A 178 -21.30 3.74 4.07
C PRO A 178 -20.82 3.03 2.80
N ALA A 179 -21.20 1.76 2.62
CA ALA A 179 -20.92 1.07 1.36
C ALA A 179 -21.52 1.91 0.23
N SER A 180 -20.70 2.25 -0.77
CA SER A 180 -21.24 2.88 -1.97
C SER A 180 -22.18 1.87 -2.62
N THR A 181 -23.43 2.23 -2.79
CA THR A 181 -24.43 1.45 -3.54
C THR A 181 -24.21 1.54 -5.05
N SER A 182 -23.11 2.16 -5.50
CA SER A 182 -22.71 2.13 -6.90
C SER A 182 -22.24 0.72 -7.22
N GLY A 183 -23.21 -0.19 -7.25
CA GLY A 183 -23.05 -1.49 -7.86
C GLY A 183 -22.62 -1.29 -9.30
N PHE A 184 -21.79 -2.16 -9.73
CA PHE A 184 -21.43 -2.46 -11.11
C PHE A 184 -22.68 -2.94 -11.90
N THR A 185 -23.82 -2.21 -11.80
CA THR A 185 -25.12 -2.56 -12.41
C THR A 185 -25.45 -1.71 -13.61
N ASP A 186 -24.63 -0.70 -13.93
CA ASP A 186 -24.80 0.07 -15.16
C ASP A 186 -23.80 -0.37 -16.23
N ALA A 187 -23.89 -1.64 -16.63
CA ALA A 187 -23.46 -1.99 -17.97
C ALA A 187 -24.49 -1.38 -18.96
N PRO A 188 -24.09 -0.47 -19.86
CA PRO A 188 -24.99 0.01 -20.90
C PRO A 188 -25.19 -1.14 -21.88
N GLY A 189 -26.36 -1.77 -21.87
CA GLY A 189 -26.66 -2.82 -22.84
C GLY A 189 -27.74 -3.82 -22.47
N SER A 190 -28.82 -3.42 -21.76
CA SER A 190 -30.07 -4.13 -21.90
C SER A 190 -30.96 -3.37 -22.88
N VAL A 191 -30.76 -3.62 -24.16
CA VAL A 191 -31.77 -3.32 -25.20
C VAL A 191 -32.93 -4.25 -24.89
N THR A 192 -33.90 -3.78 -24.11
CA THR A 192 -35.20 -4.40 -24.06
C THR A 192 -35.88 -4.13 -25.39
N GLU A 193 -35.81 -5.13 -26.24
CA GLU A 193 -36.57 -5.23 -27.45
C GLU A 193 -38.03 -4.97 -27.16
N ALA A 194 -38.55 -3.84 -27.69
CA ALA A 194 -39.97 -3.50 -27.67
C ALA A 194 -40.67 -4.50 -28.58
N VAL A 195 -41.06 -5.65 -28.03
CA VAL A 195 -42.00 -6.56 -28.67
C VAL A 195 -43.36 -5.86 -28.71
N GLY A 196 -43.77 -5.49 -29.91
CA GLY A 196 -45.00 -4.85 -30.21
C GLY A 196 -46.23 -5.61 -29.67
N ARG A 197 -47.11 -4.91 -28.95
CA ARG A 197 -48.44 -5.39 -28.64
C ARG A 197 -49.29 -5.35 -29.91
N PRO A 198 -49.92 -6.44 -30.31
CA PRO A 198 -50.88 -6.39 -31.41
C PRO A 198 -52.14 -5.61 -31.02
N GLY A 199 -52.55 -4.71 -31.89
CA GLY A 199 -53.70 -3.83 -31.75
C GLY A 199 -55.01 -4.61 -31.54
N ARG A 200 -55.76 -4.20 -30.51
CA ARG A 200 -57.19 -4.58 -30.38
C ARG A 200 -58.01 -3.77 -31.39
N SER A 201 -58.52 -4.45 -32.39
CA SER A 201 -59.60 -3.98 -33.24
C SER A 201 -60.82 -3.61 -32.41
N ARG A 202 -61.26 -2.35 -32.49
CA ARG A 202 -62.64 -1.93 -32.11
C ARG A 202 -63.55 -2.33 -33.24
N LYS A 203 -64.48 -3.25 -32.99
CA LYS A 203 -65.70 -3.37 -33.79
C LYS A 203 -66.67 -2.24 -33.41
N ALA A 204 -67.09 -1.52 -34.39
CA ALA A 204 -68.27 -0.68 -34.35
C ALA A 204 -69.50 -1.58 -34.52
N ASP A 205 -70.51 -1.34 -33.69
CA ASP A 205 -71.95 -1.43 -33.98
C ASP A 205 -72.59 -0.43 -33.05
#